data_edbb3bf2661c2ca20c867c77f1422300
#
_entry.id   edbb3bf2661c2ca20c867c77f1422300
#
_cell.length_a   1.000
_cell.length_b   1.000
_cell.length_c   1.000
_cell.angle_alpha   90.00
_cell.angle_beta   90.00
_cell.angle_gamma   90.00
#
_symmetry.space_group_name_H-M   'P 1'
#
loop_
_entity.id
_entity.type
_entity.pdbx_description
1 polymer ?
#
loop_
_entity_poly.entity_id
_entity_poly.type
_entity_poly.pdbx_seq_one_letter_code
_entity_poly.pdbx_strand_id
1 'polypeptide(L)'
;LLVIMTPSAQRIITPLAVRWASQAEVITDWDGDLTALNNADAVLVAPATRDVLASHVHGLQHGPLMMALSVARSRTTPTLFAPSMHVDLANDPVTDDLVEAVRAQGAHVFWGPEEEGKRKTPSVERLVAETAHAVNRNRPNRRNVVVTLGATRSAIDDVRHVQNTSSGATGWS
;
A
#
# COMPACT_ATOMS: atom_id res chain seq x y z
N LEU A 1 2.93 -10.59 -12.34
CA LEU A 1 3.46 -10.03 -11.11
C LEU A 1 4.98 -10.03 -11.16
N LEU A 2 5.62 -8.91 -10.82
CA LEU A 2 7.05 -8.77 -10.63
C LEU A 2 7.31 -8.43 -9.17
N VAL A 3 8.26 -9.08 -8.53
CA VAL A 3 8.65 -8.79 -7.15
C VAL A 3 10.10 -8.29 -7.14
N ILE A 4 10.34 -7.13 -6.54
CA ILE A 4 11.68 -6.59 -6.33
C ILE A 4 12.00 -6.68 -4.84
N MET A 5 13.08 -7.39 -4.49
CA MET A 5 13.49 -7.58 -3.11
C MET A 5 14.73 -6.76 -2.80
N THR A 6 14.63 -5.92 -1.78
CA THR A 6 15.80 -5.20 -1.25
C THR A 6 16.76 -6.17 -0.53
N PRO A 7 18.05 -5.82 -0.37
CA PRO A 7 18.99 -6.63 0.40
C PRO A 7 18.50 -6.92 1.84
N SER A 8 17.79 -5.97 2.45
CA SER A 8 17.20 -6.16 3.79
C SER A 8 16.06 -7.18 3.78
N ALA A 9 15.22 -7.17 2.76
CA ALA A 9 14.14 -8.15 2.62
C ALA A 9 14.67 -9.57 2.45
N GLN A 10 15.77 -9.73 1.71
CA GLN A 10 16.42 -11.04 1.48
C GLN A 10 16.98 -11.66 2.75
N ARG A 11 17.24 -10.87 3.81
CA ARG A 11 17.66 -11.38 5.13
C ARG A 11 16.51 -11.97 5.94
N ILE A 12 15.27 -11.64 5.59
CA ILE A 12 14.06 -12.09 6.29
C ILE A 12 13.46 -13.29 5.57
N ILE A 13 13.37 -13.22 4.26
CA ILE A 13 12.80 -14.27 3.42
C ILE A 13 13.68 -14.45 2.17
N THR A 14 13.90 -15.71 1.77
CA THR A 14 14.74 -15.96 0.59
C THR A 14 14.02 -15.65 -0.71
N PRO A 15 14.73 -15.18 -1.76
CA PRO A 15 14.14 -14.98 -3.09
C PRO A 15 13.50 -16.27 -3.65
N LEU A 16 14.06 -17.44 -3.32
CA LEU A 16 13.52 -18.73 -3.72
C LEU A 16 12.14 -18.98 -3.11
N ALA A 17 11.98 -18.71 -1.81
CA ALA A 17 10.69 -18.85 -1.12
C ALA A 17 9.63 -17.92 -1.70
N VAL A 18 10.01 -16.66 -1.99
CA VAL A 18 9.10 -15.69 -2.63
C VAL A 18 8.70 -16.17 -4.03
N ARG A 19 9.65 -16.60 -4.85
CA ARG A 19 9.36 -17.11 -6.20
C ARG A 19 8.43 -18.32 -6.15
N TRP A 20 8.68 -19.25 -5.24
CA TRP A 20 7.86 -20.45 -5.09
C TRP A 20 6.43 -20.12 -4.66
N ALA A 21 6.27 -19.23 -3.67
CA ALA A 21 4.96 -18.86 -3.12
C ALA A 21 4.13 -18.00 -4.07
N SER A 22 4.77 -17.05 -4.78
CA SER A 22 4.08 -16.07 -5.63
C SER A 22 4.02 -16.48 -7.11
N GLN A 23 4.85 -17.43 -7.54
CA GLN A 23 5.09 -17.77 -8.95
C GLN A 23 5.49 -16.54 -9.80
N ALA A 24 6.00 -15.49 -9.15
CA ALA A 24 6.42 -14.25 -9.77
C ALA A 24 7.89 -14.30 -10.19
N GLU A 25 8.24 -13.48 -11.14
CA GLU A 25 9.64 -13.11 -11.36
C GLU A 25 10.14 -12.31 -10.14
N VAL A 26 11.33 -12.67 -9.64
CA VAL A 26 11.93 -12.02 -8.47
C VAL A 26 13.26 -11.41 -8.85
N ILE A 27 13.35 -10.10 -8.74
CA ILE A 27 14.56 -9.31 -8.98
C ILE A 27 15.21 -8.96 -7.64
N THR A 28 16.50 -9.18 -7.53
CA THR A 28 17.28 -8.94 -6.31
C THR A 28 18.43 -7.97 -6.51
N ASP A 29 18.85 -7.75 -7.77
CA ASP A 29 19.97 -6.90 -8.15
C ASP A 29 19.73 -6.27 -9.53
N TRP A 30 20.67 -5.44 -10.00
CA TRP A 30 20.61 -4.70 -11.26
C TRP A 30 20.63 -5.55 -12.53
N ASP A 31 21.00 -6.81 -12.43
CA ASP A 31 21.02 -7.77 -13.54
C ASP A 31 19.64 -8.31 -13.92
N GLY A 32 18.62 -7.97 -13.13
CA GLY A 32 17.23 -8.36 -13.41
C GLY A 32 16.62 -7.58 -14.58
N ASP A 33 15.69 -8.22 -15.28
CA ASP A 33 14.93 -7.56 -16.36
C ASP A 33 13.88 -6.61 -15.78
N LEU A 34 14.17 -5.32 -15.83
CA LEU A 34 13.25 -4.26 -15.39
C LEU A 34 12.26 -3.80 -16.49
N THR A 35 12.29 -4.39 -17.69
CA THR A 35 11.40 -3.99 -18.78
C THR A 35 9.93 -4.20 -18.45
N ALA A 36 9.61 -5.17 -17.60
CA ALA A 36 8.26 -5.42 -17.11
C ALA A 36 7.65 -4.20 -16.37
N LEU A 37 8.49 -3.32 -15.80
CA LEU A 37 8.02 -2.07 -15.17
C LEU A 37 7.36 -1.12 -16.17
N ASN A 38 7.69 -1.25 -17.45
CA ASN A 38 7.12 -0.42 -18.50
C ASN A 38 5.59 -0.61 -18.65
N ASN A 39 5.09 -1.77 -18.26
CA ASN A 39 3.68 -2.16 -18.36
C ASN A 39 3.03 -2.39 -16.99
N ALA A 40 3.65 -1.92 -15.91
CA ALA A 40 3.08 -2.08 -14.58
C ALA A 40 1.82 -1.21 -14.42
N ASP A 41 0.73 -1.80 -13.98
CA ASP A 41 -0.52 -1.09 -13.65
C ASP A 41 -0.42 -0.32 -12.33
N ALA A 42 0.40 -0.80 -11.39
CA ALA A 42 0.71 -0.14 -10.13
C ALA A 42 2.03 -0.66 -9.54
N VAL A 43 2.62 0.11 -8.64
CA VAL A 43 3.77 -0.30 -7.81
C VAL A 43 3.35 -0.22 -6.34
N LEU A 44 3.40 -1.35 -5.64
CA LEU A 44 3.15 -1.43 -4.20
C LEU A 44 4.45 -1.73 -3.45
N VAL A 45 4.79 -0.90 -2.48
CA VAL A 45 5.90 -1.13 -1.54
C VAL A 45 5.34 -1.52 -0.18
N ALA A 46 5.46 -2.80 0.16
CA ALA A 46 4.93 -3.37 1.40
C ALA A 46 5.84 -4.47 1.95
N PRO A 47 6.40 -4.33 3.16
CA PRO A 47 6.39 -3.10 3.95
C PRO A 47 7.35 -2.03 3.42
N ALA A 48 7.00 -0.76 3.58
CA ALA A 48 7.89 0.35 3.29
C ALA A 48 8.61 0.79 4.58
N THR A 49 9.92 0.92 4.53
CA THR A 49 10.71 1.52 5.63
C THR A 49 10.80 3.03 5.46
N ARG A 50 11.14 3.76 6.54
CA ARG A 50 11.41 5.20 6.47
C ARG A 50 12.52 5.53 5.46
N ASP A 51 13.56 4.70 5.40
CA ASP A 51 14.63 4.84 4.42
C ASP A 51 14.14 4.79 2.97
N VAL A 52 13.22 3.88 2.67
CA VAL A 52 12.60 3.80 1.35
C VAL A 52 11.79 5.05 1.02
N LEU A 53 11.03 5.60 1.99
CA LEU A 53 10.28 6.85 1.79
C LEU A 53 11.24 8.02 1.54
N ALA A 54 12.28 8.16 2.37
CA ALA A 54 13.30 9.21 2.21
C ALA A 54 14.02 9.09 0.86
N SER A 55 14.45 7.89 0.50
CA SER A 55 15.13 7.64 -0.78
C SER A 55 14.24 7.97 -1.98
N HIS A 56 12.94 7.64 -1.90
CA HIS A 56 11.99 7.98 -2.94
C HIS A 56 11.80 9.49 -3.08
N VAL A 57 11.64 10.21 -1.96
CA VAL A 57 11.47 11.67 -1.95
C VAL A 57 12.68 12.37 -2.57
N HIS A 58 13.87 11.92 -2.21
CA HIS A 58 15.14 12.52 -2.68
C HIS A 58 15.64 11.96 -4.01
N GLY A 59 14.95 11.02 -4.64
CA GLY A 59 15.31 10.46 -5.94
C GLY A 59 16.61 9.65 -5.92
N LEU A 60 16.96 9.03 -4.78
CA LEU A 60 18.17 8.21 -4.67
C LEU A 60 18.01 6.92 -5.48
N GLN A 61 19.11 6.46 -6.10
CA GLN A 61 19.12 5.34 -7.05
C GLN A 61 20.10 4.22 -6.59
N HIS A 62 19.93 3.72 -5.36
CA HIS A 62 20.81 2.72 -4.79
C HIS A 62 20.33 1.27 -4.94
N GLY A 63 19.41 1.00 -5.87
CA GLY A 63 18.95 -0.37 -6.14
C GLY A 63 17.76 -0.44 -7.09
N PRO A 64 17.38 -1.64 -7.54
CA PRO A 64 16.29 -1.85 -8.50
C PRO A 64 14.94 -1.29 -8.03
N LEU A 65 14.65 -1.34 -6.73
CA LEU A 65 13.43 -0.75 -6.17
C LEU A 65 13.34 0.76 -6.45
N MET A 66 14.45 1.50 -6.24
CA MET A 66 14.47 2.94 -6.47
C MET A 66 14.34 3.28 -7.95
N MET A 67 14.91 2.46 -8.83
CA MET A 67 14.70 2.57 -10.27
C MET A 67 13.24 2.35 -10.64
N ALA A 68 12.61 1.29 -10.11
CA ALA A 68 11.19 1.00 -10.33
C ALA A 68 10.29 2.17 -9.91
N LEU A 69 10.54 2.76 -8.75
CA LEU A 69 9.82 3.92 -8.25
C LEU A 69 10.01 5.17 -9.12
N SER A 70 11.22 5.37 -9.65
CA SER A 70 11.51 6.49 -10.56
C SER A 70 10.81 6.31 -11.92
N VAL A 71 10.80 5.09 -12.46
CA VAL A 71 10.06 4.75 -13.68
C VAL A 71 8.56 4.95 -13.48
N ALA A 72 8.01 4.45 -12.36
CA ALA A 72 6.60 4.61 -12.03
C ALA A 72 6.21 6.10 -11.93
N ARG A 73 7.04 6.92 -11.28
CA ARG A 73 6.82 8.37 -11.16
C ARG A 73 6.82 9.05 -12.52
N SER A 74 7.80 8.76 -13.37
CA SER A 74 7.90 9.38 -14.71
C SER A 74 6.74 9.01 -15.63
N ARG A 75 6.10 7.86 -15.39
CA ARG A 75 4.97 7.34 -16.18
C ARG A 75 3.62 7.59 -15.53
N THR A 76 3.59 8.24 -14.38
CA THR A 76 2.37 8.44 -13.58
C THR A 76 1.66 7.13 -13.22
N THR A 77 2.42 6.04 -13.14
CA THR A 77 1.92 4.75 -12.66
C THR A 77 1.54 4.87 -11.18
N PRO A 78 0.34 4.44 -10.78
CA PRO A 78 -0.08 4.45 -9.39
C PRO A 78 0.97 3.81 -8.48
N THR A 79 1.44 4.55 -7.49
CA THR A 79 2.45 4.08 -6.54
C THR A 79 1.89 4.15 -5.14
N LEU A 80 2.01 3.04 -4.41
CA LEU A 80 1.45 2.87 -3.07
C LEU A 80 2.57 2.47 -2.10
N PHE A 81 2.53 3.06 -0.92
CA PHE A 81 3.42 2.71 0.17
C PHE A 81 2.61 2.28 1.39
N ALA A 82 2.93 1.11 1.92
CA ALA A 82 2.41 0.58 3.17
C ALA A 82 3.53 0.56 4.22
N PRO A 83 3.75 1.65 4.97
CA PRO A 83 4.85 1.71 5.92
C PRO A 83 4.65 0.75 7.09
N SER A 84 5.78 0.23 7.61
CA SER A 84 5.81 -0.54 8.84
C SER A 84 7.10 -0.23 9.60
N MET A 85 6.96 0.25 10.84
CA MET A 85 8.09 0.65 11.68
C MET A 85 7.71 0.77 13.14
N HIS A 86 8.71 0.87 14.02
CA HIS A 86 8.49 1.16 15.44
C HIS A 86 7.75 2.49 15.62
N VAL A 87 6.91 2.57 16.66
CA VAL A 87 6.08 3.75 16.92
C VAL A 87 6.89 5.04 17.07
N ASP A 88 8.08 4.98 17.68
CA ASP A 88 8.96 6.15 17.83
C ASP A 88 9.44 6.70 16.48
N LEU A 89 9.66 5.82 15.51
CA LEU A 89 9.99 6.25 14.15
C LEU A 89 8.76 6.74 13.39
N ALA A 90 7.61 6.14 13.64
CA ALA A 90 6.37 6.53 12.99
C ALA A 90 5.86 7.90 13.48
N ASN A 91 6.11 8.23 14.75
CA ASN A 91 5.73 9.50 15.38
C ASN A 91 6.83 10.58 15.32
N ASP A 92 7.97 10.29 14.69
CA ASP A 92 9.01 11.29 14.44
C ASP A 92 8.50 12.29 13.40
N PRO A 93 8.55 13.62 13.66
CA PRO A 93 8.12 14.63 12.68
C PRO A 93 8.73 14.49 11.30
N VAL A 94 9.98 14.01 11.20
CA VAL A 94 10.63 13.72 9.92
C VAL A 94 9.88 12.65 9.13
N THR A 95 9.24 11.68 9.79
CA THR A 95 8.43 10.68 9.09
C THR A 95 7.15 11.27 8.55
N ASP A 96 6.50 12.18 9.28
CA ASP A 96 5.33 12.89 8.80
C ASP A 96 5.66 13.77 7.58
N ASP A 97 6.76 14.53 7.64
CA ASP A 97 7.25 15.35 6.52
C ASP A 97 7.53 14.48 5.27
N LEU A 98 8.15 13.31 5.45
CA LEU A 98 8.42 12.38 4.35
C LEU A 98 7.12 11.82 3.76
N VAL A 99 6.15 11.46 4.59
CA VAL A 99 4.85 10.96 4.13
C VAL A 99 4.11 12.03 3.33
N GLU A 100 4.11 13.28 3.81
CA GLU A 100 3.52 14.40 3.08
C GLU A 100 4.23 14.65 1.75
N ALA A 101 5.56 14.63 1.73
CA ALA A 101 6.33 14.79 0.50
C ALA A 101 6.05 13.67 -0.52
N VAL A 102 5.94 12.41 -0.06
CA VAL A 102 5.55 11.28 -0.91
C VAL A 102 4.15 11.48 -1.51
N ARG A 103 3.20 11.94 -0.70
CA ARG A 103 1.83 12.25 -1.16
C ARG A 103 1.80 13.41 -2.16
N ALA A 104 2.57 14.45 -1.91
CA ALA A 104 2.71 15.59 -2.82
C ALA A 104 3.29 15.19 -4.18
N GLN A 105 4.09 14.12 -4.23
CA GLN A 105 4.59 13.51 -5.46
C GLN A 105 3.59 12.58 -6.15
N GLY A 106 2.34 12.51 -5.66
CA GLY A 106 1.25 11.75 -6.27
C GLY A 106 1.16 10.28 -5.84
N ALA A 107 1.99 9.83 -4.90
CA ALA A 107 1.90 8.48 -4.37
C ALA A 107 0.89 8.38 -3.22
N HIS A 108 0.37 7.19 -2.99
CA HIS A 108 -0.57 6.90 -1.91
C HIS A 108 0.15 6.24 -0.73
N VAL A 109 -0.07 6.77 0.47
CA VAL A 109 0.51 6.21 1.71
C VAL A 109 -0.63 5.83 2.65
N PHE A 110 -0.66 4.57 3.07
CA PHE A 110 -1.67 4.05 3.99
C PHE A 110 -1.04 3.15 5.05
N TRP A 111 -1.46 3.38 6.28
CA TRP A 111 -0.91 2.74 7.47
C TRP A 111 -1.74 1.54 7.90
N GLY A 112 -1.08 0.53 8.46
CA GLY A 112 -1.70 -0.54 9.20
C GLY A 112 -2.03 -0.14 10.65
N PRO A 113 -2.51 -1.10 11.44
CA PRO A 113 -2.81 -0.87 12.85
C PRO A 113 -1.55 -0.61 13.67
N GLU A 114 -1.73 0.08 14.79
CA GLU A 114 -0.71 0.19 15.83
C GLU A 114 -0.91 -0.92 16.85
N GLU A 115 0.07 -1.79 16.98
CA GLU A 115 0.06 -2.92 17.89
C GLU A 115 1.48 -3.16 18.42
N GLU A 116 1.59 -3.50 19.71
CA GLU A 116 2.86 -3.83 20.34
C GLU A 116 3.97 -2.79 20.14
N GLY A 117 3.62 -1.50 20.19
CA GLY A 117 4.58 -0.40 19.99
C GLY A 117 5.13 -0.28 18.55
N LYS A 118 4.42 -0.86 17.58
CA LYS A 118 4.78 -0.77 16.17
C LYS A 118 3.56 -0.43 15.33
N ARG A 119 3.73 0.39 14.32
CA ARG A 119 2.80 0.47 13.20
C ARG A 119 3.09 -0.68 12.26
N LYS A 120 2.20 -1.66 12.24
CA LYS A 120 2.34 -2.88 11.44
C LYS A 120 1.94 -2.64 10.00
N THR A 121 2.35 -3.54 9.12
CA THR A 121 1.85 -3.59 7.74
C THR A 121 0.33 -3.81 7.75
N PRO A 122 -0.44 -3.15 6.90
CA PRO A 122 -1.87 -3.45 6.73
C PRO A 122 -2.13 -4.92 6.41
N SER A 123 -3.37 -5.39 6.64
CA SER A 123 -3.75 -6.75 6.27
C SER A 123 -3.62 -6.97 4.76
N VAL A 124 -3.50 -8.22 4.34
CA VAL A 124 -3.38 -8.59 2.92
C VAL A 124 -4.60 -8.11 2.13
N GLU A 125 -5.79 -8.26 2.71
CA GLU A 125 -7.06 -7.82 2.10
C GLU A 125 -7.03 -6.31 1.83
N ARG A 126 -6.52 -5.52 2.79
CA ARG A 126 -6.40 -4.08 2.62
C ARG A 126 -5.33 -3.70 1.60
N LEU A 127 -4.18 -4.39 1.58
CA LEU A 127 -3.16 -4.18 0.55
C LEU A 127 -3.71 -4.41 -0.85
N VAL A 128 -4.47 -5.48 -1.03
CA VAL A 128 -5.13 -5.82 -2.31
C VAL A 128 -6.19 -4.79 -2.68
N ALA A 129 -7.06 -4.42 -1.73
CA ALA A 129 -8.14 -3.46 -1.97
C ALA A 129 -7.61 -2.07 -2.36
N GLU A 130 -6.62 -1.54 -1.64
CA GLU A 130 -6.00 -0.23 -1.93
C GLU A 130 -5.31 -0.25 -3.30
N THR A 131 -4.60 -1.35 -3.63
CA THR A 131 -3.94 -1.50 -4.93
C THR A 131 -4.96 -1.57 -6.07
N ALA A 132 -6.01 -2.40 -5.91
CA ALA A 132 -7.07 -2.51 -6.90
C ALA A 132 -7.81 -1.17 -7.09
N HIS A 133 -8.06 -0.44 -5.99
CA HIS A 133 -8.67 0.89 -6.07
C HIS A 133 -7.78 1.86 -6.85
N ALA A 134 -6.47 1.90 -6.58
CA ALA A 134 -5.54 2.78 -7.28
C ALA A 134 -5.47 2.49 -8.78
N VAL A 135 -5.42 1.20 -9.16
CA VAL A 135 -5.43 0.77 -10.58
C VAL A 135 -6.73 1.15 -11.28
N ASN A 136 -7.87 0.98 -10.59
CA ASN A 136 -9.18 1.19 -11.21
C ASN A 136 -9.66 2.64 -11.16
N ARG A 137 -9.07 3.47 -10.30
CA ARG A 137 -9.53 4.85 -10.05
C ARG A 137 -9.66 5.69 -11.32
N ASN A 138 -8.73 5.54 -12.26
CA ASN A 138 -8.66 6.33 -13.48
C ASN A 138 -9.09 5.56 -14.73
N ARG A 139 -9.64 4.34 -14.59
CA ARG A 139 -10.10 3.58 -15.76
C ARG A 139 -11.34 4.24 -16.36
N PRO A 140 -11.38 4.39 -17.71
CA PRO A 140 -12.60 4.80 -18.40
C PRO A 140 -13.72 3.77 -18.11
N ASN A 141 -14.96 4.23 -17.97
CA ASN A 141 -16.14 3.39 -17.71
C ASN A 141 -16.16 2.68 -16.34
N ARG A 142 -15.38 3.14 -15.35
CA ARG A 142 -15.53 2.63 -13.99
C ARG A 142 -16.96 2.84 -13.51
N ARG A 143 -17.51 1.84 -12.82
CA ARG A 143 -18.81 1.97 -12.16
C ARG A 143 -18.60 2.60 -10.78
N ASN A 144 -19.47 3.53 -10.40
CA ASN A 144 -19.57 3.99 -9.03
C ASN A 144 -20.49 3.03 -8.28
N VAL A 145 -19.99 2.46 -7.19
CA VAL A 145 -20.76 1.58 -6.31
C VAL A 145 -20.92 2.32 -4.98
N VAL A 146 -22.15 2.44 -4.53
CA VAL A 146 -22.47 2.98 -3.20
C VAL A 146 -22.91 1.81 -2.34
N VAL A 147 -22.17 1.60 -1.25
CA VAL A 147 -22.51 0.58 -0.27
C VAL A 147 -22.96 1.28 1.00
N THR A 148 -24.18 0.99 1.44
CA THR A 148 -24.70 1.49 2.72
C THR A 148 -24.40 0.50 3.82
N LEU A 149 -23.81 0.98 4.91
CA LEU A 149 -23.36 0.16 6.02
C LEU A 149 -24.03 0.63 7.31
N GLY A 150 -24.22 -0.29 8.24
CA GLY A 150 -24.64 0.02 9.59
C GLY A 150 -26.00 -0.53 9.96
N ALA A 151 -26.47 -0.09 11.13
CA ALA A 151 -27.75 -0.51 11.70
C ALA A 151 -28.93 0.11 10.95
N THR A 152 -30.00 -0.64 10.83
CA THR A 152 -31.29 -0.10 10.41
C THR A 152 -32.04 0.42 11.63
N ARG A 153 -32.73 1.54 11.44
CA ARG A 153 -33.54 2.19 12.48
C ARG A 153 -34.97 2.37 11.98
N SER A 154 -35.94 1.96 12.78
CA SER A 154 -37.37 2.16 12.53
C SER A 154 -37.98 2.95 13.69
N ALA A 155 -38.66 4.04 13.41
CA ALA A 155 -39.39 4.82 14.41
C ALA A 155 -40.62 4.06 14.90
N ILE A 156 -40.83 4.05 16.22
CA ILE A 156 -42.10 3.59 16.84
C ILE A 156 -43.01 4.79 17.02
N ASP A 157 -42.46 5.91 17.47
CA ASP A 157 -43.13 7.20 17.64
C ASP A 157 -42.09 8.33 17.51
N ASP A 158 -42.46 9.57 17.82
CA ASP A 158 -41.60 10.75 17.70
C ASP A 158 -40.34 10.73 18.63
N VAL A 159 -40.37 9.84 19.65
CA VAL A 159 -39.32 9.76 20.66
C VAL A 159 -38.59 8.43 20.66
N ARG A 160 -39.31 7.33 20.34
CA ARG A 160 -38.80 5.96 20.45
C ARG A 160 -38.55 5.33 19.08
N HIS A 161 -37.54 4.50 19.00
CA HIS A 161 -37.20 3.75 17.81
C HIS A 161 -36.66 2.37 18.16
N VAL A 162 -36.81 1.43 17.24
CA VAL A 162 -36.17 0.12 17.27
C VAL A 162 -34.96 0.19 16.34
N GLN A 163 -33.82 -0.31 16.81
CA GLN A 163 -32.60 -0.36 16.06
C GLN A 163 -31.91 -1.70 16.32
N ASN A 164 -31.41 -2.36 15.26
CA ASN A 164 -30.51 -3.50 15.44
C ASN A 164 -29.07 -3.01 15.68
N THR A 165 -28.31 -3.77 16.45
CA THR A 165 -26.86 -3.57 16.52
C THR A 165 -26.20 -4.12 15.25
N SER A 166 -25.28 -3.35 14.68
CA SER A 166 -24.52 -3.79 13.51
C SER A 166 -23.07 -3.32 13.64
N SER A 167 -22.13 -4.24 13.45
CA SER A 167 -20.71 -3.92 13.37
C SER A 167 -20.31 -3.33 12.01
N GLY A 168 -21.21 -3.37 11.02
CA GLY A 168 -20.91 -3.01 9.65
C GLY A 168 -20.07 -4.06 8.89
N ALA A 169 -19.70 -5.18 9.53
CA ALA A 169 -18.81 -6.17 8.95
C ALA A 169 -19.28 -6.72 7.58
N THR A 170 -20.59 -6.94 7.43
CA THR A 170 -21.14 -7.43 6.17
C THR A 170 -20.95 -6.48 4.99
N GLY A 171 -20.80 -5.20 5.25
CA GLY A 171 -20.56 -4.22 4.19
C GLY A 171 -19.08 -4.01 3.87
N TRP A 172 -18.19 -4.60 4.68
CA TRP A 172 -16.73 -4.58 4.47
C TRP A 172 -16.23 -5.89 3.82
N SER A 173 -17.02 -6.91 3.75
CA SER A 173 -16.73 -8.17 3.08
C SER A 173 -17.12 -8.06 1.58
#